data_33ec18d41fb9eb6c98b6631e1de62fbe
#
_entry.id   33ec18d41fb9eb6c98b6631e1de62fbe
#
_cell.length_a   1.000
_cell.length_b   1.000
_cell.length_c   1.000
_cell.angle_alpha   90.00
_cell.angle_beta   90.00
_cell.angle_gamma   90.00
#
_symmetry.space_group_name_H-M   'P 1'
#
loop_
_entity.id
_entity.type
_entity.pdbx_description
1 polymer ?
#
loop_
_entity_poly.entity_id
_entity_poly.type
_entity_poly.pdbx_seq_one_letter_code
_entity_poly.pdbx_strand_id
1 'polypeptide(L)'
;EVAHGMGIKNTLDGQGTVRHALKEQYSGIEEAKADILGLYLVTKLAEMGEYTNSTLEENYTTFMAGIFRSVRFGASSAHGKANMLTFNFLEKENAFTRNEEGLYAINFEEMKAAVAKLGGEILKAQGDGNYEFVKEWIATDGVIKPTLQADLDKVNGMGIPTDIYYEM
;
A
#
# COMPACT_ATOMS: atom_id res chain seq x y z
N GLU A 1 10.01 7.42 2.74
CA GLU A 1 10.32 8.59 3.59
C GLU A 1 10.07 9.93 2.87
N VAL A 2 10.66 10.18 1.68
CA VAL A 2 10.46 11.45 0.95
C VAL A 2 8.97 11.71 0.66
N ALA A 3 8.21 10.68 0.36
CA ALA A 3 6.79 10.80 0.04
C ALA A 3 5.89 11.21 1.23
N HIS A 4 6.36 11.11 2.48
CA HIS A 4 5.68 11.73 3.62
C HIS A 4 5.61 13.25 3.50
N GLY A 5 6.62 13.88 2.91
CA GLY A 5 6.64 15.31 2.63
C GLY A 5 5.77 15.76 1.45
N MET A 6 5.22 14.82 0.68
CA MET A 6 4.37 15.14 -0.46
C MET A 6 2.91 15.31 -0.04
N GLY A 7 2.15 16.01 -0.88
CA GLY A 7 0.76 16.34 -0.62
C GLY A 7 0.60 17.62 0.19
N ILE A 8 -0.58 17.81 0.74
CA ILE A 8 -0.95 19.03 1.47
C ILE A 8 -0.98 18.80 2.98
N LYS A 9 -0.63 19.84 3.74
CA LYS A 9 -0.67 19.83 5.20
C LYS A 9 -2.06 20.15 5.75
N ASN A 10 -2.77 21.06 5.09
CA ASN A 10 -4.09 21.54 5.50
C ASN A 10 -5.15 21.09 4.50
N THR A 11 -6.36 20.88 4.97
CA THR A 11 -7.52 20.57 4.13
C THR A 11 -7.87 21.72 3.18
N LEU A 12 -8.46 21.41 2.03
CA LEU A 12 -8.79 22.40 1.00
C LEU A 12 -9.91 23.35 1.42
N ASP A 13 -10.76 22.94 2.36
CA ASP A 13 -11.81 23.75 2.95
C ASP A 13 -11.32 24.72 4.02
N GLY A 14 -10.02 24.71 4.34
CA GLY A 14 -9.42 25.61 5.33
C GLY A 14 -9.74 25.29 6.79
N GLN A 15 -10.37 24.14 7.09
CA GLN A 15 -10.78 23.79 8.46
C GLN A 15 -9.65 23.25 9.35
N GLY A 16 -8.41 23.25 8.87
CA GLY A 16 -7.24 22.87 9.66
C GLY A 16 -6.33 21.87 8.98
N THR A 17 -5.56 21.12 9.77
CA THR A 17 -4.64 20.15 9.24
C THR A 17 -5.36 18.86 8.84
N VAL A 18 -4.84 18.16 7.81
CA VAL A 18 -5.31 16.82 7.41
C VAL A 18 -5.32 15.86 8.60
N ARG A 19 -4.28 15.91 9.46
CA ARG A 19 -4.23 15.11 10.70
C ARG A 19 -5.41 15.40 11.64
N HIS A 20 -5.77 16.65 11.80
CA HIS A 20 -6.91 17.03 12.65
C HIS A 20 -8.24 16.54 12.05
N ALA A 21 -8.40 16.69 10.74
CA ALA A 21 -9.61 16.28 10.05
C ALA A 21 -9.81 14.74 10.08
N LEU A 22 -8.76 13.98 9.82
CA LEU A 22 -8.82 12.50 9.71
C LEU A 22 -8.64 11.76 11.06
N LYS A 23 -8.29 12.46 12.13
CA LYS A 23 -8.19 11.92 13.50
C LYS A 23 -7.37 10.64 13.57
N GLU A 24 -7.89 9.58 14.20
CA GLU A 24 -7.25 8.27 14.33
C GLU A 24 -7.05 7.51 13.01
N GLN A 25 -7.75 7.92 11.95
CA GLN A 25 -7.57 7.32 10.62
C GLN A 25 -6.34 7.88 9.88
N TYR A 26 -5.84 9.04 10.32
CA TYR A 26 -4.73 9.73 9.66
C TYR A 26 -3.50 8.85 9.45
N SER A 27 -3.06 8.14 10.49
CA SER A 27 -1.80 7.39 10.39
C SER A 27 -1.84 6.30 9.32
N GLY A 28 -2.96 5.55 9.21
CA GLY A 28 -3.10 4.52 8.17
C GLY A 28 -3.08 5.08 6.75
N ILE A 29 -3.77 6.19 6.53
CA ILE A 29 -3.80 6.87 5.21
C ILE A 29 -2.46 7.55 4.91
N GLU A 30 -1.77 8.07 5.90
CA GLU A 30 -0.46 8.72 5.72
C GLU A 30 0.60 7.71 5.31
N GLU A 31 0.62 6.52 5.94
CA GLU A 31 1.51 5.43 5.53
C GLU A 31 1.16 4.92 4.12
N ALA A 32 -0.13 4.74 3.81
CA ALA A 32 -0.55 4.36 2.46
C ALA A 32 -0.14 5.41 1.41
N LYS A 33 -0.24 6.71 1.73
CA LYS A 33 0.25 7.79 0.88
C LYS A 33 1.75 7.67 0.62
N ALA A 34 2.52 7.49 1.69
CA ALA A 34 3.98 7.43 1.58
C ALA A 34 4.44 6.25 0.73
N ASP A 35 3.86 5.08 0.94
CA ASP A 35 4.19 3.86 0.20
C ASP A 35 3.83 4.00 -1.29
N ILE A 36 2.59 4.41 -1.58
CA ILE A 36 2.11 4.44 -2.97
C ILE A 36 2.71 5.59 -3.78
N LEU A 37 2.91 6.78 -3.18
CA LEU A 37 3.59 7.87 -3.86
C LEU A 37 5.08 7.59 -4.03
N GLY A 38 5.70 6.86 -3.09
CA GLY A 38 7.07 6.36 -3.25
C GLY A 38 7.20 5.46 -4.49
N LEU A 39 6.28 4.50 -4.65
CA LEU A 39 6.25 3.63 -5.82
C LEU A 39 5.94 4.39 -7.12
N TYR A 40 5.03 5.37 -7.07
CA TYR A 40 4.74 6.26 -8.19
C TYR A 40 5.98 7.07 -8.62
N LEU A 41 6.73 7.62 -7.65
CA LEU A 41 7.97 8.35 -7.93
C LEU A 41 9.03 7.47 -8.60
N VAL A 42 9.23 6.25 -8.10
CA VAL A 42 10.15 5.28 -8.72
C VAL A 42 9.72 5.00 -10.16
N THR A 43 8.43 4.83 -10.40
CA THR A 43 7.88 4.65 -11.76
C THR A 43 8.23 5.83 -12.66
N LYS A 44 8.02 7.06 -12.18
CA LYS A 44 8.31 8.28 -12.97
C LYS A 44 9.80 8.48 -13.22
N LEU A 45 10.63 8.24 -12.22
CA LEU A 45 12.09 8.34 -12.38
C LEU A 45 12.63 7.30 -13.37
N ALA A 46 12.08 6.08 -13.37
CA ALA A 46 12.43 5.08 -14.37
C ALA A 46 12.00 5.48 -15.80
N GLU A 47 10.79 6.02 -15.96
CA GLU A 47 10.31 6.56 -17.25
C GLU A 47 11.18 7.71 -17.77
N MET A 48 11.75 8.50 -16.88
CA MET A 48 12.66 9.61 -17.22
C MET A 48 14.10 9.13 -17.48
N GLY A 49 14.43 7.86 -17.23
CA GLY A 49 15.77 7.32 -17.33
C GLY A 49 16.71 7.70 -16.17
N GLU A 50 16.16 8.27 -15.09
CA GLU A 50 16.91 8.71 -13.91
C GLU A 50 17.07 7.58 -12.86
N TYR A 51 16.34 6.48 -13.01
CA TYR A 51 16.43 5.32 -12.15
C TYR A 51 16.74 4.07 -12.98
N THR A 52 17.97 3.58 -12.85
CA THR A 52 18.52 2.49 -13.68
C THR A 52 19.05 1.30 -12.88
N ASN A 53 18.91 1.31 -11.54
CA ASN A 53 19.44 0.26 -10.67
C ASN A 53 18.63 -1.04 -10.69
N SER A 54 17.37 -0.97 -11.09
CA SER A 54 16.46 -2.11 -11.25
C SER A 54 15.38 -1.78 -12.28
N THR A 55 14.68 -2.81 -12.77
CA THR A 55 13.53 -2.62 -13.67
C THR A 55 12.26 -2.25 -12.89
N LEU A 56 11.25 -1.72 -13.56
CA LEU A 56 9.95 -1.46 -12.93
C LEU A 56 9.27 -2.76 -12.48
N GLU A 57 9.41 -3.82 -13.25
CA GLU A 57 8.87 -5.14 -12.93
C GLU A 57 9.46 -5.67 -11.62
N GLU A 58 10.78 -5.54 -11.44
CA GLU A 58 11.45 -5.91 -10.18
C GLU A 58 10.95 -5.07 -9.01
N ASN A 59 10.76 -3.76 -9.20
CA ASN A 59 10.25 -2.87 -8.15
C ASN A 59 8.81 -3.21 -7.75
N TYR A 60 7.91 -3.42 -8.71
CA TYR A 60 6.53 -3.79 -8.43
C TYR A 60 6.43 -5.17 -7.76
N THR A 61 7.24 -6.13 -8.21
CA THR A 61 7.30 -7.47 -7.63
C THR A 61 7.79 -7.39 -6.18
N THR A 62 8.85 -6.64 -5.93
CA THR A 62 9.41 -6.43 -4.59
C THR A 62 8.41 -5.73 -3.67
N PHE A 63 7.72 -4.70 -4.16
CA PHE A 63 6.69 -3.99 -3.42
C PHE A 63 5.56 -4.95 -2.99
N MET A 64 5.03 -5.73 -3.92
CA MET A 64 3.96 -6.70 -3.62
C MET A 64 4.43 -7.78 -2.64
N ALA A 65 5.62 -8.34 -2.81
CA ALA A 65 6.19 -9.29 -1.86
C ALA A 65 6.39 -8.67 -0.46
N GLY A 66 6.75 -7.38 -0.40
CA GLY A 66 6.86 -6.60 0.83
C GLY A 66 5.55 -6.52 1.61
N ILE A 67 4.40 -6.41 0.91
CA ILE A 67 3.07 -6.42 1.55
C ILE A 67 2.84 -7.73 2.30
N PHE A 68 3.09 -8.90 1.66
CA PHE A 68 2.94 -10.20 2.31
C PHE A 68 3.80 -10.31 3.57
N ARG A 69 5.06 -9.85 3.50
CA ARG A 69 5.95 -9.82 4.66
C ARG A 69 5.40 -8.92 5.77
N SER A 70 4.92 -7.73 5.43
CA SER A 70 4.42 -6.74 6.38
C SER A 70 3.20 -7.23 7.17
N VAL A 71 2.25 -7.89 6.49
CA VAL A 71 0.99 -8.33 7.11
C VAL A 71 1.01 -9.77 7.59
N ARG A 72 2.14 -10.45 7.49
CA ARG A 72 2.30 -11.87 7.89
C ARG A 72 1.77 -12.16 9.27
N PHE A 73 1.89 -11.21 10.20
CA PHE A 73 1.48 -11.33 11.60
C PHE A 73 0.26 -10.46 11.95
N GLY A 74 -0.50 -10.03 10.96
CA GLY A 74 -1.70 -9.22 11.11
C GLY A 74 -1.55 -7.79 10.58
N ALA A 75 -2.66 -7.09 10.47
CA ALA A 75 -2.75 -5.77 9.84
C ALA A 75 -3.33 -4.69 10.78
N SER A 76 -3.17 -4.83 12.09
CA SER A 76 -3.74 -3.87 13.07
C SER A 76 -2.99 -2.54 13.16
N SER A 77 -1.70 -2.53 12.81
CA SER A 77 -0.87 -1.32 12.82
C SER A 77 -1.23 -0.35 11.69
N ALA A 78 -0.72 0.89 11.75
CA ALA A 78 -0.89 1.87 10.67
C ALA A 78 -0.34 1.34 9.34
N HIS A 79 0.88 0.79 9.33
CA HIS A 79 1.46 0.14 8.15
C HIS A 79 0.67 -1.08 7.67
N GLY A 80 0.17 -1.92 8.60
CA GLY A 80 -0.67 -3.06 8.25
C GLY A 80 -1.96 -2.65 7.54
N LYS A 81 -2.64 -1.63 8.05
CA LYS A 81 -3.84 -1.05 7.42
C LYS A 81 -3.53 -0.44 6.05
N ALA A 82 -2.43 0.30 5.94
CA ALA A 82 -1.95 0.88 4.69
C ALA A 82 -1.67 -0.19 3.63
N ASN A 83 -0.94 -1.25 4.01
CA ASN A 83 -0.63 -2.36 3.13
C ASN A 83 -1.89 -3.10 2.66
N MET A 84 -2.87 -3.31 3.56
CA MET A 84 -4.13 -3.96 3.16
C MET A 84 -4.99 -3.08 2.27
N LEU A 85 -5.10 -1.79 2.57
CA LEU A 85 -5.80 -0.84 1.70
C LEU A 85 -5.19 -0.86 0.29
N THR A 86 -3.86 -0.80 0.20
CA THR A 86 -3.13 -0.85 -1.06
C THR A 86 -3.35 -2.19 -1.78
N PHE A 87 -3.17 -3.32 -1.10
CA PHE A 87 -3.37 -4.65 -1.68
C PHE A 87 -4.78 -4.83 -2.23
N ASN A 88 -5.79 -4.53 -1.42
CA ASN A 88 -7.19 -4.70 -1.81
C ASN A 88 -7.60 -3.74 -2.94
N PHE A 89 -7.03 -2.54 -2.99
CA PHE A 89 -7.23 -1.62 -4.11
C PHE A 89 -6.60 -2.15 -5.39
N LEU A 90 -5.34 -2.58 -5.33
CA LEU A 90 -4.63 -3.13 -6.49
C LEU A 90 -5.31 -4.40 -7.04
N GLU A 91 -5.87 -5.25 -6.16
CA GLU A 91 -6.68 -6.40 -6.56
C GLU A 91 -7.93 -5.98 -7.34
N LYS A 92 -8.68 -4.99 -6.85
CA LYS A 92 -9.88 -4.44 -7.52
C LYS A 92 -9.59 -3.84 -8.89
N GLU A 93 -8.40 -3.25 -9.05
CA GLU A 93 -7.95 -2.66 -10.31
C GLU A 93 -7.26 -3.69 -11.24
N ASN A 94 -7.29 -4.98 -10.91
CA ASN A 94 -6.63 -6.05 -11.67
C ASN A 94 -5.12 -5.85 -11.87
N ALA A 95 -4.47 -5.12 -10.98
CA ALA A 95 -3.02 -4.87 -11.00
C ALA A 95 -2.22 -6.16 -10.78
N PHE A 96 -2.85 -7.17 -10.21
CA PHE A 96 -2.34 -8.53 -10.09
C PHE A 96 -3.49 -9.54 -10.14
N THR A 97 -3.15 -10.78 -10.42
CA THR A 97 -4.07 -11.92 -10.39
C THR A 97 -3.56 -13.00 -9.43
N ARG A 98 -4.48 -13.80 -8.92
CA ARG A 98 -4.19 -15.01 -8.14
C ARG A 98 -4.84 -16.20 -8.84
N ASN A 99 -4.05 -17.23 -9.17
CA ASN A 99 -4.59 -18.44 -9.78
C ASN A 99 -5.15 -19.43 -8.74
N GLU A 100 -5.72 -20.54 -9.20
CA GLU A 100 -6.30 -21.58 -8.34
C GLU A 100 -5.27 -22.25 -7.42
N GLU A 101 -4.01 -22.29 -7.82
CA GLU A 101 -2.90 -22.82 -7.03
C GLU A 101 -2.41 -21.86 -5.93
N GLY A 102 -2.92 -20.63 -5.92
CA GLY A 102 -2.52 -19.58 -4.98
C GLY A 102 -1.25 -18.84 -5.39
N LEU A 103 -0.88 -18.88 -6.66
CA LEU A 103 0.24 -18.12 -7.19
C LEU A 103 -0.25 -16.73 -7.67
N TYR A 104 0.54 -15.72 -7.36
CA TYR A 104 0.27 -14.34 -7.73
C TYR A 104 1.11 -13.94 -8.95
N ALA A 105 0.48 -13.23 -9.89
CA ALA A 105 1.13 -12.67 -11.07
C ALA A 105 0.74 -11.20 -11.23
N ILE A 106 1.73 -10.34 -11.47
CA ILE A 106 1.50 -8.90 -11.63
C ILE A 106 1.17 -8.60 -13.10
N ASN A 107 0.11 -7.81 -13.30
CA ASN A 107 -0.16 -7.15 -14.56
C ASN A 107 0.49 -5.77 -14.53
N PHE A 108 1.65 -5.64 -15.15
CA PHE A 108 2.51 -4.45 -15.00
C PHE A 108 1.87 -3.18 -15.55
N GLU A 109 1.11 -3.25 -16.64
CA GLU A 109 0.42 -2.08 -17.20
C GLU A 109 -0.71 -1.60 -16.27
N GLU A 110 -1.53 -2.53 -15.78
CA GLU A 110 -2.60 -2.21 -14.84
C GLU A 110 -2.02 -1.76 -13.48
N MET A 111 -0.91 -2.35 -13.04
CA MET A 111 -0.21 -1.94 -11.82
C MET A 111 0.20 -0.47 -11.89
N LYS A 112 0.79 -0.05 -13.00
CA LYS A 112 1.20 1.33 -13.21
C LYS A 112 0.01 2.30 -13.14
N ALA A 113 -1.10 1.95 -13.79
CA ALA A 113 -2.33 2.73 -13.77
C ALA A 113 -2.95 2.78 -12.36
N ALA A 114 -3.02 1.63 -11.68
CA ALA A 114 -3.59 1.50 -10.35
C ALA A 114 -2.79 2.27 -9.29
N VAL A 115 -1.45 2.26 -9.36
CA VAL A 115 -0.57 3.05 -8.49
C VAL A 115 -0.87 4.55 -8.61
N ALA A 116 -0.97 5.05 -9.83
CA ALA A 116 -1.31 6.46 -10.07
C ALA A 116 -2.71 6.82 -9.56
N LYS A 117 -3.69 5.94 -9.79
CA LYS A 117 -5.08 6.11 -9.35
C LYS A 117 -5.18 6.12 -7.83
N LEU A 118 -4.59 5.14 -7.15
CA LEU A 118 -4.61 5.06 -5.69
C LEU A 118 -3.96 6.29 -5.06
N GLY A 119 -2.81 6.72 -5.57
CA GLY A 119 -2.14 7.94 -5.12
C GLY A 119 -3.06 9.16 -5.22
N GLY A 120 -3.75 9.32 -6.35
CA GLY A 120 -4.72 10.40 -6.56
C GLY A 120 -5.91 10.35 -5.59
N GLU A 121 -6.46 9.16 -5.33
CA GLU A 121 -7.58 8.98 -4.40
C GLU A 121 -7.19 9.27 -2.95
N ILE A 122 -6.00 8.85 -2.52
CA ILE A 122 -5.49 9.16 -1.19
C ILE A 122 -5.26 10.67 -1.03
N LEU A 123 -4.62 11.32 -1.99
CA LEU A 123 -4.39 12.77 -1.96
C LEU A 123 -5.71 13.54 -1.93
N LYS A 124 -6.71 13.09 -2.70
CA LYS A 124 -8.05 13.66 -2.67
C LYS A 124 -8.71 13.49 -1.30
N ALA A 125 -8.68 12.29 -0.74
CA ALA A 125 -9.26 12.02 0.58
C ALA A 125 -8.62 12.87 1.68
N GLN A 126 -7.30 13.08 1.63
CA GLN A 126 -6.58 13.99 2.52
C GLN A 126 -6.97 15.46 2.28
N GLY A 127 -7.07 15.85 1.00
CA GLY A 127 -7.47 17.21 0.62
C GLY A 127 -8.86 17.58 1.08
N ASP A 128 -9.80 16.67 0.89
CA ASP A 128 -11.20 16.85 1.31
C ASP A 128 -11.37 16.78 2.85
N GLY A 129 -10.41 16.18 3.58
CA GLY A 129 -10.50 15.98 5.03
C GLY A 129 -11.69 15.10 5.43
N ASN A 130 -12.16 14.22 4.53
CA ASN A 130 -13.40 13.47 4.70
C ASN A 130 -13.19 12.26 5.63
N TYR A 131 -13.36 12.48 6.92
CA TYR A 131 -13.19 11.46 7.95
C TYR A 131 -14.07 10.23 7.75
N GLU A 132 -15.36 10.40 7.46
CA GLU A 132 -16.29 9.27 7.35
C GLU A 132 -15.94 8.38 6.14
N PHE A 133 -15.58 8.98 5.01
CA PHE A 133 -15.10 8.24 3.85
C PHE A 133 -13.84 7.43 4.17
N VAL A 134 -12.83 8.06 4.77
CA VAL A 134 -11.57 7.39 5.11
C VAL A 134 -11.77 6.28 6.13
N LYS A 135 -12.62 6.50 7.13
CA LYS A 135 -12.97 5.50 8.15
C LYS A 135 -13.62 4.27 7.52
N GLU A 136 -14.59 4.46 6.63
CA GLU A 136 -15.25 3.37 5.93
C GLU A 136 -14.28 2.64 4.99
N TRP A 137 -13.45 3.40 4.27
CA TRP A 137 -12.46 2.83 3.36
C TRP A 137 -11.45 1.94 4.09
N ILE A 138 -10.89 2.41 5.21
CA ILE A 138 -9.99 1.60 6.05
C ILE A 138 -10.72 0.40 6.66
N ALA A 139 -11.96 0.55 7.11
CA ALA A 139 -12.74 -0.55 7.67
C ALA A 139 -13.02 -1.65 6.64
N THR A 140 -13.20 -1.27 5.37
CA THR A 140 -13.52 -2.20 4.28
C THR A 140 -12.28 -2.80 3.63
N ASP A 141 -11.28 -1.96 3.34
CA ASP A 141 -10.11 -2.33 2.55
C ASP A 141 -8.81 -2.41 3.37
N GLY A 142 -8.76 -1.83 4.56
CA GLY A 142 -7.61 -1.91 5.46
C GLY A 142 -7.53 -3.23 6.26
N VAL A 143 -8.13 -4.31 5.77
CA VAL A 143 -8.27 -5.59 6.45
C VAL A 143 -7.78 -6.75 5.60
N ILE A 144 -7.26 -7.80 6.25
CA ILE A 144 -6.88 -9.05 5.57
C ILE A 144 -8.15 -9.80 5.22
N LYS A 145 -8.39 -10.04 3.94
CA LYS A 145 -9.51 -10.84 3.45
C LYS A 145 -9.23 -12.34 3.60
N PRO A 146 -10.27 -13.21 3.67
CA PRO A 146 -10.11 -14.64 3.91
C PRO A 146 -9.15 -15.35 2.94
N THR A 147 -9.16 -15.00 1.66
CA THR A 147 -8.27 -15.59 0.64
C THR A 147 -6.80 -15.30 0.95
N LEU A 148 -6.47 -14.03 1.23
CA LEU A 148 -5.11 -13.66 1.61
C LEU A 148 -4.71 -14.30 2.95
N GLN A 149 -5.62 -14.36 3.93
CA GLN A 149 -5.35 -15.01 5.21
C GLN A 149 -4.94 -16.47 5.02
N ALA A 150 -5.66 -17.21 4.17
CA ALA A 150 -5.32 -18.61 3.89
C ALA A 150 -3.93 -18.76 3.25
N ASP A 151 -3.53 -17.83 2.37
CA ASP A 151 -2.18 -17.84 1.79
C ASP A 151 -1.10 -17.48 2.82
N LEU A 152 -1.37 -16.53 3.71
CA LEU A 152 -0.46 -16.18 4.81
C LEU A 152 -0.30 -17.35 5.80
N ASP A 153 -1.38 -18.07 6.11
CA ASP A 153 -1.36 -19.26 6.97
C ASP A 153 -0.51 -20.37 6.33
N LYS A 154 -0.63 -20.57 5.01
CA LYS A 154 0.21 -21.51 4.26
C LYS A 154 1.70 -21.12 4.35
N VAL A 155 2.04 -19.85 4.13
CA VAL A 155 3.42 -19.35 4.26
C VAL A 155 3.95 -19.52 5.68
N ASN A 156 3.13 -19.23 6.69
CA ASN A 156 3.50 -19.39 8.11
C ASN A 156 3.75 -20.86 8.46
N GLY A 157 2.99 -21.79 7.87
CA GLY A 157 3.15 -23.22 8.05
C GLY A 157 4.42 -23.82 7.41
N MET A 158 5.11 -23.06 6.54
CA MET A 158 6.34 -23.53 5.87
C MET A 158 7.61 -23.46 6.72
N GLY A 159 7.51 -23.03 7.99
CA GLY A 159 8.66 -22.95 8.90
C GLY A 159 9.65 -21.84 8.55
N ILE A 160 9.24 -20.84 7.76
CA ILE A 160 10.07 -19.69 7.43
C ILE A 160 10.31 -18.88 8.73
N PRO A 161 11.58 -18.58 9.09
CA PRO A 161 11.88 -17.82 10.30
C PRO A 161 11.12 -16.49 10.35
N THR A 162 10.66 -16.13 11.54
CA THR A 162 9.95 -14.85 11.78
C THR A 162 10.90 -13.68 11.92
N ASP A 163 12.17 -13.96 12.22
CA ASP A 163 13.20 -12.96 12.46
C ASP A 163 14.57 -13.45 11.95
N ILE A 164 15.50 -12.52 11.87
CA ILE A 164 16.89 -12.80 11.52
C ILE A 164 17.62 -13.20 12.80
N TYR A 165 18.20 -14.40 12.80
CA TYR A 165 19.08 -14.85 13.87
C TYR A 165 20.53 -14.53 13.49
N TYR A 166 21.20 -13.73 14.33
CA TYR A 166 22.62 -13.50 14.20
C TYR A 166 23.38 -14.60 14.96
N GLU A 167 24.19 -15.38 14.27
CA GLU A 167 25.18 -16.24 14.91
C GLU A 167 26.31 -15.35 15.44
N MET A 168 26.56 -15.39 16.77
CA MET A 168 27.65 -14.70 17.44
C MET A 168 28.85 -15.62 17.58
#